data_cbd50e26dde45156751d79f55bd9eb92
#
_entry.id   cbd50e26dde45156751d79f55bd9eb92
#
_cell.length_a   1.000
_cell.length_b   1.000
_cell.length_c   1.000
_cell.angle_alpha   90.00
_cell.angle_beta   90.00
_cell.angle_gamma   90.00
#
_symmetry.space_group_name_H-M   'P 1'
#
loop_
_entity.id
_entity.type
_entity.pdbx_description
1 polymer ?
#
loop_
_entity_poly.entity_id
_entity_poly.type
_entity_poly.pdbx_seq_one_letter_code
_entity_poly.pdbx_strand_id
1 'polypeptide(L)'
;RDAQESRGLGDVYKRQMIPIYEQIVEQVKALIRNGKLKENDNLPSVRSLAKELKISALTVKKAYDSLENEGFTVTIHGKGTYVTATNTELLLEEQKKELESDLERVIQKGRCYGISDEDIKKLFELILEG
;
A
#
# COMPACT_ATOMS: atom_id res chain seq x y z
N ARG A 1 17.68 9.59 23.38
CA ARG A 1 16.59 8.94 22.74
C ARG A 1 15.96 7.94 23.63
N ASP A 2 14.73 7.91 23.59
CA ASP A 2 13.99 7.16 24.57
C ASP A 2 13.29 5.97 23.94
N ALA A 3 12.66 5.19 24.78
CA ALA A 3 11.99 3.99 24.36
C ALA A 3 10.85 4.27 23.37
N GLN A 4 10.22 5.41 23.52
CA GLN A 4 9.15 5.80 22.63
C GLN A 4 9.65 6.02 21.22
N GLU A 5 10.78 6.67 21.09
CA GLU A 5 11.39 6.87 19.79
C GLU A 5 11.78 5.54 19.19
N SER A 6 12.31 4.64 20.00
CA SER A 6 12.69 3.31 19.49
C SER A 6 11.50 2.58 18.92
N ARG A 7 10.35 2.68 19.58
CA ARG A 7 9.17 2.01 19.13
C ARG A 7 8.60 2.66 17.88
N GLY A 8 8.58 3.99 17.87
CA GLY A 8 8.19 4.73 16.69
C GLY A 8 9.15 4.51 15.55
N LEU A 9 10.43 4.36 15.88
CA LEU A 9 11.47 4.13 14.89
C LEU A 9 11.26 2.82 14.13
N GLY A 10 10.66 1.84 14.75
CA GLY A 10 10.40 0.59 14.07
C GLY A 10 9.54 0.78 12.84
N ASP A 11 8.45 1.52 12.97
CA ASP A 11 7.55 1.81 11.86
C ASP A 11 8.18 2.77 10.86
N VAL A 12 8.82 3.81 11.37
CA VAL A 12 9.47 4.79 10.51
C VAL A 12 10.57 4.13 9.71
N TYR A 13 11.35 3.29 10.36
CA TYR A 13 12.45 2.61 9.71
C TYR A 13 11.95 1.71 8.58
N LYS A 14 10.87 1.00 8.81
CA LYS A 14 10.28 0.17 7.76
C LYS A 14 9.85 0.99 6.57
N ARG A 15 9.23 2.15 6.81
CA ARG A 15 8.83 3.04 5.74
C ARG A 15 10.04 3.55 4.96
N GLN A 16 11.12 3.86 5.68
CA GLN A 16 12.32 4.35 5.04
C GLN A 16 13.00 3.30 4.18
N MET A 17 12.77 2.02 4.50
CA MET A 17 13.33 0.94 3.70
C MET A 17 12.55 0.69 2.42
N ILE A 18 11.33 1.20 2.36
CA ILE A 18 10.51 1.08 1.15
C ILE A 18 10.76 2.32 0.30
N PRO A 19 11.19 2.16 -0.95
CA PRO A 19 11.41 3.31 -1.83
C PRO A 19 10.17 4.19 -1.89
N ILE A 20 10.39 5.50 -1.99
CA ILE A 20 9.28 6.45 -2.01
C ILE A 20 8.34 6.18 -3.17
N TYR A 21 8.86 5.80 -4.32
CA TYR A 21 7.98 5.53 -5.46
C TYR A 21 7.03 4.35 -5.18
N GLU A 22 7.50 3.35 -4.44
CA GLU A 22 6.63 2.23 -4.08
C GLU A 22 5.55 2.66 -3.10
N GLN A 23 5.87 3.59 -2.21
CA GLN A 23 4.87 4.13 -1.29
C GLN A 23 3.77 4.86 -2.05
N ILE A 24 4.14 5.61 -3.07
CA ILE A 24 3.18 6.30 -3.92
C ILE A 24 2.30 5.27 -4.65
N VAL A 25 2.91 4.24 -5.22
CA VAL A 25 2.17 3.18 -5.90
C VAL A 25 1.15 2.54 -4.97
N GLU A 26 1.57 2.19 -3.77
CA GLU A 26 0.67 1.56 -2.81
C GLU A 26 -0.46 2.48 -2.37
N GLN A 27 -0.17 3.76 -2.20
CA GLN A 27 -1.21 4.72 -1.83
C GLN A 27 -2.25 4.89 -2.94
N VAL A 28 -1.80 4.96 -4.18
CA VAL A 28 -2.72 5.07 -5.31
C VAL A 28 -3.59 3.82 -5.40
N LYS A 29 -2.98 2.64 -5.26
CA LYS A 29 -3.72 1.39 -5.26
C LYS A 29 -4.77 1.36 -4.15
N ALA A 30 -4.41 1.84 -2.97
CA ALA A 30 -5.34 1.90 -1.85
C ALA A 30 -6.52 2.83 -2.14
N LEU A 31 -6.27 3.95 -2.78
CA LEU A 31 -7.33 4.89 -3.14
C LEU A 31 -8.28 4.29 -4.18
N ILE A 32 -7.73 3.54 -5.12
CA ILE A 32 -8.54 2.83 -6.11
C ILE A 32 -9.40 1.77 -5.44
N ARG A 33 -8.79 1.01 -4.53
CA ARG A 33 -9.49 -0.04 -3.81
C ARG A 33 -10.61 0.52 -2.95
N ASN A 34 -10.38 1.66 -2.30
CA ASN A 34 -11.37 2.31 -1.45
C ASN A 34 -12.49 2.99 -2.22
N GLY A 35 -12.36 3.09 -3.52
CA GLY A 35 -13.32 3.80 -4.33
C GLY A 35 -13.16 5.31 -4.30
N LYS A 36 -12.09 5.81 -3.69
CA LYS A 36 -11.80 7.25 -3.71
C LYS A 36 -11.26 7.70 -5.06
N LEU A 37 -10.55 6.81 -5.74
CA LEU A 37 -10.17 7.01 -7.13
C LEU A 37 -10.95 6.01 -7.96
N LYS A 38 -11.66 6.51 -8.93
CA LYS A 38 -12.51 5.70 -9.80
C LYS A 38 -11.99 5.73 -11.22
N GLU A 39 -12.54 4.85 -12.04
CA GLU A 39 -12.21 4.81 -13.46
C GLU A 39 -12.35 6.19 -14.08
N ASN A 40 -11.36 6.57 -14.87
CA ASN A 40 -11.28 7.85 -15.57
C ASN A 40 -10.98 9.05 -14.67
N ASP A 41 -10.76 8.84 -13.37
CA ASP A 41 -10.32 9.93 -12.53
C ASP A 41 -8.91 10.34 -12.93
N ASN A 42 -8.68 11.64 -12.90
CA ASN A 42 -7.41 12.21 -13.28
C ASN A 42 -6.48 12.27 -12.08
N LEU A 43 -5.27 11.78 -12.26
CA LEU A 43 -4.24 11.90 -11.24
C LEU A 43 -3.53 13.25 -11.40
N PRO A 44 -2.98 13.81 -10.31
CA PRO A 44 -2.17 15.02 -10.43
C PRO A 44 -1.02 14.80 -11.41
N SER A 45 -0.57 15.85 -12.05
CA SER A 45 0.58 15.73 -12.93
C SER A 45 1.81 15.34 -12.11
N VAL A 46 2.78 14.74 -12.79
CA VAL A 46 4.03 14.36 -12.13
C VAL A 46 4.65 15.57 -11.43
N ARG A 47 4.67 16.71 -12.12
CA ARG A 47 5.26 17.92 -11.59
C ARG A 47 4.49 18.43 -10.37
N SER A 48 3.17 18.45 -10.45
CA SER A 48 2.33 18.88 -9.34
C SER A 48 2.53 18.03 -8.10
N LEU A 49 2.50 16.71 -8.28
CA LEU A 49 2.63 15.81 -7.15
C LEU A 49 4.02 15.90 -6.54
N ALA A 50 5.05 16.00 -7.39
CA ALA A 50 6.40 16.14 -6.91
C ALA A 50 6.56 17.39 -6.05
N LYS A 51 5.96 18.48 -6.50
CA LYS A 51 6.00 19.74 -5.76
C LYS A 51 5.26 19.64 -4.43
N GLU A 52 4.07 19.02 -4.47
CA GLU A 52 3.26 18.86 -3.28
C GLU A 52 3.94 18.00 -2.24
N LEU A 53 4.54 16.89 -2.65
CA LEU A 53 5.21 15.97 -1.77
C LEU A 53 6.64 16.36 -1.45
N LYS A 54 7.16 17.36 -2.13
CA LYS A 54 8.54 17.84 -1.97
C LYS A 54 9.56 16.73 -2.27
N ILE A 55 9.33 16.04 -3.36
CA ILE A 55 10.22 14.98 -3.84
C ILE A 55 10.54 15.25 -5.31
N SER A 56 11.44 14.44 -5.86
CA SER A 56 11.85 14.65 -7.26
C SER A 56 10.75 14.20 -8.21
N ALA A 57 10.67 14.88 -9.35
CA ALA A 57 9.74 14.51 -10.40
C ALA A 57 10.05 13.11 -10.94
N LEU A 58 11.31 12.74 -10.95
CA LEU A 58 11.71 11.40 -11.40
C LEU A 58 11.11 10.31 -10.53
N THR A 59 11.05 10.55 -9.22
CA THR A 59 10.47 9.59 -8.29
C THR A 59 8.98 9.41 -8.56
N VAL A 60 8.27 10.51 -8.77
CA VAL A 60 6.83 10.45 -9.09
C VAL A 60 6.63 9.77 -10.43
N LYS A 61 7.45 10.10 -11.43
CA LYS A 61 7.36 9.48 -12.74
C LYS A 61 7.56 7.97 -12.65
N LYS A 62 8.51 7.55 -11.85
CA LYS A 62 8.76 6.12 -11.65
C LYS A 62 7.55 5.42 -11.07
N ALA A 63 6.88 6.06 -10.12
CA ALA A 63 5.67 5.52 -9.52
C ALA A 63 4.55 5.41 -10.56
N TYR A 64 4.36 6.46 -11.34
CA TYR A 64 3.32 6.47 -12.37
C TYR A 64 3.60 5.45 -13.47
N ASP A 65 4.86 5.30 -13.86
CA ASP A 65 5.25 4.29 -14.84
C ASP A 65 4.94 2.89 -14.33
N SER A 66 5.22 2.66 -13.05
CA SER A 66 4.92 1.37 -12.43
C SER A 66 3.43 1.08 -12.42
N LEU A 67 2.62 2.08 -12.08
CA LEU A 67 1.17 1.94 -12.08
C LEU A 67 0.64 1.65 -13.49
N GLU A 68 1.21 2.30 -14.48
CA GLU A 68 0.82 2.07 -15.87
C GLU A 68 1.21 0.67 -16.33
N ASN A 69 2.41 0.23 -15.98
CA ASN A 69 2.86 -1.12 -16.32
C ASN A 69 1.99 -2.19 -15.72
N GLU A 70 1.45 -1.93 -14.54
CA GLU A 70 0.55 -2.87 -13.87
C GLU A 70 -0.90 -2.73 -14.34
N GLY A 71 -1.20 -1.75 -15.17
CA GLY A 71 -2.53 -1.58 -15.73
C GLY A 71 -3.50 -0.78 -14.90
N PHE A 72 -3.02 -0.07 -13.89
CA PHE A 72 -3.90 0.74 -13.04
C PHE A 72 -4.15 2.12 -13.60
N THR A 73 -3.25 2.63 -14.40
CA THR A 73 -3.38 3.96 -14.97
C THR A 73 -2.96 3.95 -16.43
N VAL A 74 -3.35 5.00 -17.13
CA VAL A 74 -2.92 5.24 -18.51
C VAL A 74 -2.57 6.70 -18.63
N THR A 75 -1.45 6.98 -19.29
CA THR A 75 -1.05 8.35 -19.56
C THR A 75 -1.40 8.70 -20.99
N ILE A 76 -2.20 9.73 -21.15
CA ILE A 76 -2.58 10.21 -22.48
C ILE A 76 -1.79 11.49 -22.71
N HIS A 77 -0.96 11.44 -23.74
CA HIS A 77 -0.09 12.55 -24.08
C HIS A 77 -0.87 13.84 -24.25
N GLY A 78 -0.46 14.88 -23.52
CA GLY A 78 -1.12 16.18 -23.59
C GLY A 78 -2.37 16.30 -22.72
N LYS A 79 -2.84 15.22 -22.11
CA LYS A 79 -4.06 15.26 -21.28
C LYS A 79 -3.85 14.83 -19.85
N GLY A 80 -2.85 14.02 -19.58
CA GLY A 80 -2.54 13.61 -18.23
C GLY A 80 -2.66 12.11 -17.99
N THR A 81 -2.64 11.74 -16.72
CA THR A 81 -2.70 10.35 -16.30
C THR A 81 -4.05 10.07 -15.66
N TYR A 82 -4.68 9.02 -16.09
CA TYR A 82 -6.03 8.66 -15.65
C TYR A 82 -6.07 7.25 -15.11
N VAL A 83 -6.99 7.02 -14.18
CA VAL A 83 -7.24 5.68 -13.67
C VAL A 83 -7.96 4.89 -14.75
N THR A 84 -7.47 3.70 -15.06
CA THR A 84 -8.09 2.85 -16.06
C THR A 84 -9.25 2.06 -15.46
N ALA A 85 -10.04 1.44 -16.32
CA ALA A 85 -11.08 0.50 -15.90
C ALA A 85 -10.42 -0.77 -15.41
N THR A 86 -9.60 -0.66 -14.41
CA THR A 86 -8.93 -1.81 -13.90
C THR A 86 -9.86 -2.61 -13.04
N ASN A 87 -9.59 -3.82 -13.07
CA ASN A 87 -10.28 -4.82 -12.32
C ASN A 87 -9.99 -4.64 -10.82
N THR A 88 -10.83 -3.84 -10.18
CA THR A 88 -10.73 -3.63 -8.74
C THR A 88 -10.88 -4.95 -7.99
N GLU A 89 -11.62 -5.90 -8.57
CA GLU A 89 -11.77 -7.22 -7.98
C GLU A 89 -10.43 -7.96 -7.97
N LEU A 90 -9.70 -7.88 -9.05
CA LEU A 90 -8.40 -8.54 -9.13
C LEU A 90 -7.42 -7.94 -8.13
N LEU A 91 -7.43 -6.62 -8.01
CA LEU A 91 -6.60 -5.93 -7.05
C LEU A 91 -6.95 -6.36 -5.61
N LEU A 92 -8.23 -6.44 -5.33
CA LEU A 92 -8.70 -6.87 -4.03
C LEU A 92 -8.28 -8.31 -3.72
N GLU A 93 -8.37 -9.18 -4.71
CA GLU A 93 -7.94 -10.56 -4.56
C GLU A 93 -6.46 -10.68 -4.28
N GLU A 94 -5.65 -9.93 -5.00
CA GLU A 94 -4.20 -9.94 -4.77
C GLU A 94 -3.86 -9.52 -3.36
N GLN A 95 -4.54 -8.49 -2.87
CA GLN A 95 -4.30 -7.98 -1.53
C GLN A 95 -4.80 -8.93 -0.47
N LYS A 96 -5.90 -9.63 -0.74
CA LYS A 96 -6.37 -10.66 0.17
C LYS A 96 -5.37 -11.79 0.30
N LYS A 97 -4.78 -12.20 -0.82
CA LYS A 97 -3.76 -13.26 -0.81
C LYS A 97 -2.53 -12.85 -0.02
N GLU A 98 -2.11 -11.61 -0.19
CA GLU A 98 -0.98 -11.08 0.56
C GLU A 98 -1.28 -11.06 2.05
N LEU A 99 -2.46 -10.58 2.43
CA LEU A 99 -2.88 -10.56 3.81
C LEU A 99 -2.98 -11.96 4.40
N GLU A 100 -3.54 -12.89 3.63
CA GLU A 100 -3.63 -14.28 4.06
C GLU A 100 -2.26 -14.86 4.34
N SER A 101 -1.30 -14.58 3.48
CA SER A 101 0.07 -15.03 3.66
C SER A 101 0.68 -14.46 4.94
N ASP A 102 0.42 -13.18 5.20
CA ASP A 102 0.91 -12.52 6.41
C ASP A 102 0.27 -13.13 7.66
N LEU A 103 -1.02 -13.42 7.59
CA LEU A 103 -1.72 -14.05 8.71
C LEU A 103 -1.19 -15.44 8.98
N GLU A 104 -0.87 -16.20 7.93
CA GLU A 104 -0.28 -17.52 8.10
C GLU A 104 1.04 -17.43 8.86
N ARG A 105 1.87 -16.45 8.52
CA ARG A 105 3.14 -16.27 9.22
C ARG A 105 2.92 -15.93 10.69
N VAL A 106 1.92 -15.10 10.98
CA VAL A 106 1.59 -14.75 12.35
C VAL A 106 1.14 -15.97 13.13
N ILE A 107 0.31 -16.81 12.51
CA ILE A 107 -0.19 -18.03 13.13
C ILE A 107 0.95 -18.99 13.42
N GLN A 108 1.86 -19.17 12.47
CA GLN A 108 3.01 -20.04 12.66
C GLN A 108 3.89 -19.54 13.79
N LYS A 109 4.06 -18.23 13.86
CA LYS A 109 4.84 -17.63 14.93
C LYS A 109 4.21 -17.95 16.30
N GLY A 110 2.89 -17.81 16.39
CA GLY A 110 2.17 -18.11 17.62
C GLY A 110 2.33 -19.57 18.03
N ARG A 111 2.26 -20.48 17.06
CA ARG A 111 2.45 -21.88 17.31
C ARG A 111 3.85 -22.20 17.80
N CYS A 112 4.85 -21.50 17.23
CA CYS A 112 6.22 -21.65 17.69
C CYS A 112 6.40 -21.23 19.13
N TYR A 113 5.60 -20.27 19.59
CA TYR A 113 5.63 -19.83 20.98
C TYR A 113 4.86 -20.77 21.90
N GLY A 114 4.22 -21.78 21.35
CA GLY A 114 3.43 -22.72 22.15
C GLY A 114 2.02 -22.24 22.44
N ILE A 115 1.58 -21.22 21.73
CA ILE A 115 0.22 -20.71 21.91
C ILE A 115 -0.75 -21.59 21.14
N SER A 116 -1.84 -22.00 21.78
CA SER A 116 -2.83 -22.85 21.12
C SER A 116 -3.59 -22.08 20.05
N ASP A 117 -4.15 -22.83 19.10
CA ASP A 117 -4.94 -22.20 18.04
C ASP A 117 -6.14 -21.44 18.60
N GLU A 118 -6.74 -21.96 19.68
CA GLU A 118 -7.84 -21.28 20.33
C GLU A 118 -7.43 -19.94 20.91
N ASP A 119 -6.27 -19.91 21.54
CA ASP A 119 -5.77 -18.66 22.11
C ASP A 119 -5.39 -17.66 21.02
N ILE A 120 -4.84 -18.15 19.90
CA ILE A 120 -4.55 -17.29 18.76
C ILE A 120 -5.84 -16.68 18.22
N LYS A 121 -6.88 -17.50 18.13
CA LYS A 121 -8.18 -17.03 17.67
C LYS A 121 -8.74 -15.96 18.59
N LYS A 122 -8.59 -16.15 19.89
CA LYS A 122 -9.06 -15.15 20.86
C LYS A 122 -8.30 -13.85 20.73
N LEU A 123 -7.01 -13.91 20.45
CA LEU A 123 -6.21 -12.70 20.21
C LEU A 123 -6.71 -11.95 18.99
N PHE A 124 -7.02 -12.65 17.91
CA PHE A 124 -7.58 -12.05 16.72
C PHE A 124 -8.90 -11.35 17.02
N GLU A 125 -9.77 -12.01 17.75
CA GLU A 125 -11.05 -11.44 18.12
C GLU A 125 -10.88 -10.16 18.94
N LEU A 126 -9.97 -10.20 19.91
CA LEU A 126 -9.67 -9.03 20.73
C LEU A 126 -9.16 -7.86 19.89
N ILE A 127 -8.26 -8.14 18.97
CA ILE A 127 -7.69 -7.11 18.12
C ILE A 127 -8.76 -6.51 17.22
N LEU A 128 -9.61 -7.36 16.66
CA LEU A 128 -10.70 -6.90 15.79
C LEU A 128 -11.72 -6.05 16.53
N GLU A 129 -11.96 -6.35 17.79
CA GLU A 129 -12.90 -5.57 18.61
C GLU A 129 -12.30 -4.26 19.10
N GLY A 130 -10.99 -4.25 19.25
CA GLY A 130 -10.28 -3.07 19.71
C GLY A 130 -10.20 -1.98 18.70
#